data_d180840dbf3f0611c2cfb509a62f89cd
#
_entry.id   d180840dbf3f0611c2cfb509a62f89cd
#
_cell.length_a   1.000
_cell.length_b   1.000
_cell.length_c   1.000
_cell.angle_alpha   90.00
_cell.angle_beta   90.00
_cell.angle_gamma   90.00
#
_symmetry.space_group_name_H-M   'P 1'
#
loop_
_entity.id
_entity.type
_entity.pdbx_description
1 polymer ?
#
loop_
_entity_poly.entity_id
_entity_poly.type
_entity_poly.pdbx_seq_one_letter_code
_entity_poly.pdbx_strand_id
1 'polypeptide(L)'
;MVAIGDVVEVIDESIKGKVTKITAQGVCVETSEGLLLTFSPQELIKIDENASLHYHRMTGIAPKEEKNTKTATLKGKKAKKKVASAMEVDLHIEKLVATPRGMTNYDILTTQIEEAKHQLEFAIKRGIPRIVFIHGVGEGVLKAELETLFARYSNLIYQDADYARYGIGATEVFLQTIF
;
A
#
# COMPACT_ATOMS: atom_id res chain seq x y z
N MET A 1 7.73 17.71 -16.15
CA MET A 1 8.51 16.51 -16.48
C MET A 1 8.95 15.88 -15.18
N VAL A 2 8.82 14.57 -15.07
CA VAL A 2 9.26 13.80 -13.89
C VAL A 2 10.77 13.53 -14.04
N ALA A 3 11.54 13.71 -12.97
CA ALA A 3 12.99 13.49 -12.93
C ALA A 3 13.36 12.43 -11.88
N ILE A 4 14.56 11.85 -12.01
CA ILE A 4 15.08 10.91 -11.01
C ILE A 4 15.22 11.65 -9.67
N GLY A 5 14.68 11.05 -8.61
CA GLY A 5 14.66 11.64 -7.26
C GLY A 5 13.38 12.39 -6.91
N ASP A 6 12.50 12.66 -7.89
CA ASP A 6 11.20 13.29 -7.62
C ASP A 6 10.28 12.33 -6.84
N VAL A 7 9.46 12.90 -5.95
CA VAL A 7 8.36 12.18 -5.32
C VAL A 7 7.14 12.30 -6.22
N VAL A 8 6.52 11.16 -6.51
CA VAL A 8 5.39 11.06 -7.43
C VAL A 8 4.26 10.27 -6.80
N GLU A 9 3.04 10.55 -7.25
CA GLU A 9 1.81 9.82 -6.94
C GLU A 9 1.22 9.27 -8.24
N VAL A 10 0.67 8.07 -8.18
CA VAL A 10 -0.02 7.44 -9.31
C VAL A 10 -1.44 8.00 -9.37
N ILE A 11 -1.90 8.45 -10.56
CA ILE A 11 -3.16 9.20 -10.75
C ILE A 11 -4.38 8.40 -10.26
N ASP A 12 -4.45 7.13 -10.60
CA ASP A 12 -5.62 6.28 -10.34
C ASP A 12 -5.45 5.38 -9.11
N GLU A 13 -4.32 5.52 -8.40
CA GLU A 13 -3.96 4.66 -7.28
C GLU A 13 -3.37 5.48 -6.13
N SER A 14 -3.66 5.13 -4.89
CA SER A 14 -3.10 5.80 -3.71
C SER A 14 -1.63 5.43 -3.45
N ILE A 15 -0.86 5.21 -4.52
CA ILE A 15 0.54 4.80 -4.45
C ILE A 15 1.43 6.03 -4.60
N LYS A 16 2.29 6.23 -3.60
CA LYS A 16 3.33 7.28 -3.60
C LYS A 16 4.70 6.62 -3.58
N GLY A 17 5.65 7.25 -4.25
CA GLY A 17 7.01 6.75 -4.25
C GLY A 17 8.00 7.72 -4.86
N LYS A 18 9.26 7.32 -4.83
CA LYS A 18 10.37 8.10 -5.38
C LYS A 18 10.83 7.54 -6.70
N VAL A 19 11.04 8.39 -7.69
CA VAL A 19 11.57 7.98 -8.99
C VAL A 19 13.03 7.57 -8.84
N THR A 20 13.32 6.31 -9.14
CA THR A 20 14.67 5.74 -9.07
C THR A 20 15.35 5.66 -10.42
N LYS A 21 14.57 5.43 -11.50
CA LYS A 21 15.11 5.27 -12.85
C LYS A 21 14.07 5.68 -13.90
N ILE A 22 14.52 6.27 -15.00
CA ILE A 22 13.69 6.56 -16.17
C ILE A 22 14.26 5.78 -17.35
N THR A 23 13.41 5.00 -18.01
CA THR A 23 13.75 4.16 -19.16
C THR A 23 12.82 4.44 -20.32
N ALA A 24 13.15 3.94 -21.51
CA ALA A 24 12.27 4.02 -22.68
C ALA A 24 10.92 3.25 -22.46
N GLN A 25 10.90 2.31 -21.51
CA GLN A 25 9.72 1.49 -21.18
C GLN A 25 8.84 2.13 -20.09
N GLY A 26 9.34 3.16 -19.39
CA GLY A 26 8.61 3.85 -18.34
C GLY A 26 9.51 4.39 -17.22
N VAL A 27 8.85 4.91 -16.21
CA VAL A 27 9.44 5.50 -14.99
C VAL A 27 9.39 4.47 -13.87
N CYS A 28 10.55 4.11 -13.33
CA CYS A 28 10.66 3.20 -12.20
C CYS A 28 10.50 3.98 -10.90
N VAL A 29 9.52 3.62 -10.10
CA VAL A 29 9.18 4.26 -8.82
C VAL A 29 9.38 3.25 -7.69
N GLU A 30 10.11 3.66 -6.66
CA GLU A 30 10.25 2.91 -5.41
C GLU A 30 9.21 3.43 -4.42
N THR A 31 8.29 2.55 -4.01
CA THR A 31 7.25 2.89 -3.03
C THR A 31 7.81 2.97 -1.61
N SER A 32 7.03 3.50 -0.65
CA SER A 32 7.38 3.54 0.78
C SER A 32 7.67 2.14 1.35
N GLU A 33 7.03 1.10 0.79
CA GLU A 33 7.24 -0.31 1.18
C GLU A 33 8.48 -0.92 0.51
N GLY A 34 9.20 -0.17 -0.35
CA GLY A 34 10.40 -0.64 -1.06
C GLY A 34 10.10 -1.50 -2.28
N LEU A 35 8.88 -1.43 -2.83
CA LEU A 35 8.53 -2.04 -4.10
C LEU A 35 9.02 -1.17 -5.26
N LEU A 36 9.61 -1.81 -6.27
CA LEU A 36 10.00 -1.15 -7.52
C LEU A 36 8.93 -1.44 -8.57
N LEU A 37 8.16 -0.42 -8.94
CA LEU A 37 7.10 -0.50 -9.92
C LEU A 37 7.43 0.40 -11.11
N THR A 38 7.03 -0.03 -12.32
CA THR A 38 7.23 0.77 -13.53
C THR A 38 5.89 1.31 -14.01
N PHE A 39 5.83 2.62 -14.19
CA PHE A 39 4.64 3.35 -14.63
C PHE A 39 4.93 4.11 -15.92
N SER A 40 3.89 4.37 -16.70
CA SER A 40 3.96 5.33 -17.79
C SER A 40 4.13 6.75 -17.23
N PRO A 41 4.88 7.64 -17.87
CA PRO A 41 4.99 9.04 -17.41
C PRO A 41 3.66 9.77 -17.28
N GLN A 42 2.63 9.32 -18.00
CA GLN A 42 1.27 9.89 -17.98
C GLN A 42 0.47 9.45 -16.75
N GLU A 43 0.84 8.35 -16.10
CA GLU A 43 0.19 7.84 -14.89
C GLU A 43 0.73 8.51 -13.61
N LEU A 44 1.74 9.38 -13.71
CA LEU A 44 2.45 9.94 -12.58
C LEU A 44 2.24 11.45 -12.45
N ILE A 45 1.87 11.89 -11.26
CA ILE A 45 1.87 13.30 -10.85
C ILE A 45 3.04 13.54 -9.91
N LYS A 46 3.82 14.59 -10.19
CA LYS A 46 4.87 15.05 -9.28
C LYS A 46 4.23 15.73 -8.08
N ILE A 47 4.62 15.28 -6.88
CA ILE A 47 4.22 15.92 -5.61
C ILE A 47 5.35 16.86 -5.20
N ASP A 48 5.01 18.16 -5.03
CA ASP A 48 5.91 19.11 -4.39
C ASP A 48 5.79 18.95 -2.87
N GLU A 49 6.80 18.40 -2.22
CA GLU A 49 6.85 18.26 -0.75
C GLU A 49 6.66 19.62 -0.02
N ASN A 50 7.07 20.71 -0.66
CA ASN A 50 6.88 22.06 -0.14
C ASN A 50 5.41 22.54 -0.19
N ALA A 51 4.59 22.05 -1.12
CA ALA A 51 3.17 22.41 -1.21
C ALA A 51 2.37 21.80 -0.03
N SER A 52 2.72 20.60 0.40
CA SER A 52 2.11 19.94 1.56
C SER A 52 2.42 20.67 2.86
N LEU A 53 3.65 21.14 3.04
CA LEU A 53 4.04 21.96 4.19
C LEU A 53 3.34 23.32 4.23
N HIS A 54 3.05 23.89 3.05
CA HIS A 54 2.36 25.19 2.97
C HIS A 54 0.86 25.05 3.34
N TYR A 55 0.23 23.94 2.94
CA TYR A 55 -1.17 23.65 3.29
C TYR A 55 -1.33 23.41 4.80
N HIS A 56 -0.45 22.62 5.42
CA HIS A 56 -0.45 22.39 6.87
C HIS A 56 -0.19 23.68 7.68
N ARG A 57 0.60 24.60 7.15
CA ARG A 57 0.87 25.89 7.80
C ARG A 57 -0.34 26.83 7.78
N MET A 58 -1.21 26.73 6.77
CA MET A 58 -2.44 27.52 6.68
C MET A 58 -3.61 26.93 7.48
N THR A 59 -3.64 25.62 7.71
CA THR A 59 -4.74 24.94 8.43
C THR A 59 -4.51 24.76 9.92
N GLY A 60 -3.32 25.11 10.44
CA GLY A 60 -3.03 25.06 11.89
C GLY A 60 -3.00 23.66 12.51
N ILE A 61 -3.04 22.60 11.71
CA ILE A 61 -2.96 21.20 12.18
C ILE A 61 -1.50 20.76 12.12
N ALA A 62 -0.80 20.84 13.26
CA ALA A 62 0.57 20.34 13.34
C ALA A 62 0.60 18.80 13.33
N PRO A 63 1.40 18.15 12.47
CA PRO A 63 1.65 16.73 12.58
C PRO A 63 2.41 16.46 13.88
N LYS A 64 1.97 15.48 14.67
CA LYS A 64 2.75 14.97 15.81
C LYS A 64 3.99 14.29 15.26
N GLU A 65 5.14 14.97 15.36
CA GLU A 65 6.45 14.35 15.12
C GLU A 65 6.72 13.33 16.24
N GLU A 66 6.66 12.06 15.92
CA GLU A 66 7.34 11.05 16.70
C GLU A 66 8.85 11.15 16.42
N LYS A 67 9.57 11.77 17.34
CA LYS A 67 11.03 11.82 17.33
C LYS A 67 11.60 10.42 17.55
N ASN A 68 11.97 9.76 16.49
CA ASN A 68 12.74 8.53 16.55
C ASN A 68 14.23 8.89 16.57
N THR A 69 14.79 9.05 17.77
CA THR A 69 16.23 9.24 18.00
C THR A 69 16.96 7.92 17.68
N LYS A 70 17.56 7.86 16.50
CA LYS A 70 18.48 6.76 16.14
C LYS A 70 19.83 6.97 16.82
N THR A 71 20.08 6.22 17.90
CA THR A 71 21.43 5.94 18.37
C THR A 71 22.07 4.92 17.43
N ALA A 72 23.13 5.33 16.77
CA ALA A 72 23.95 4.46 15.93
C ALA A 72 24.76 3.49 16.80
N THR A 73 24.48 2.19 16.71
CA THR A 73 25.39 1.15 17.16
C THR A 73 25.75 0.27 15.98
N LEU A 74 27.01 0.40 15.54
CA LEU A 74 27.67 -0.46 14.57
C LEU A 74 27.86 -1.85 15.19
N LYS A 75 27.14 -2.89 14.73
CA LYS A 75 27.56 -4.28 14.88
C LYS A 75 26.90 -5.19 13.82
N GLY A 76 27.76 -5.83 13.01
CA GLY A 76 27.55 -7.17 12.43
C GLY A 76 26.49 -7.29 11.34
N LYS A 77 26.87 -7.13 10.08
CA LYS A 77 26.10 -7.55 8.91
C LYS A 77 25.94 -9.08 8.90
N LYS A 78 24.90 -9.63 9.53
CA LYS A 78 24.29 -10.87 9.07
C LYS A 78 23.37 -10.49 7.91
N ALA A 79 23.64 -11.07 6.73
CA ALA A 79 22.77 -10.92 5.56
C ALA A 79 21.37 -11.44 5.93
N LYS A 80 20.46 -10.55 6.33
CA LYS A 80 19.04 -10.85 6.37
C LYS A 80 18.63 -11.09 4.93
N LYS A 81 18.16 -12.33 4.60
CA LYS A 81 17.38 -12.57 3.40
C LYS A 81 16.41 -11.39 3.28
N LYS A 82 16.52 -10.60 2.21
CA LYS A 82 15.52 -9.57 1.89
C LYS A 82 14.21 -10.33 1.69
N VAL A 83 13.35 -10.32 2.69
CA VAL A 83 11.95 -10.68 2.51
C VAL A 83 11.44 -9.71 1.47
N ALA A 84 10.95 -10.22 0.35
CA ALA A 84 10.39 -9.37 -0.70
C ALA A 84 9.37 -8.45 -0.04
N SER A 85 9.49 -7.13 -0.29
CA SER A 85 8.57 -6.16 0.26
C SER A 85 7.15 -6.50 -0.23
N ALA A 86 6.18 -6.41 0.66
CA ALA A 86 4.78 -6.65 0.34
C ALA A 86 4.13 -5.30 0.03
N MET A 87 3.15 -5.31 -0.87
CA MET A 87 2.22 -4.19 -1.01
C MET A 87 1.24 -4.24 0.17
N GLU A 88 1.16 -3.17 0.95
CA GLU A 88 0.26 -3.07 2.09
C GLU A 88 -0.99 -2.28 1.71
N VAL A 89 -2.16 -2.84 1.99
CA VAL A 89 -3.47 -2.25 1.71
C VAL A 89 -4.25 -2.15 3.00
N ASP A 90 -4.44 -0.93 3.50
CA ASP A 90 -5.22 -0.68 4.72
C ASP A 90 -6.70 -0.47 4.36
N LEU A 91 -7.53 -1.43 4.75
CA LEU A 91 -8.97 -1.46 4.48
C LEU A 91 -9.82 -0.81 5.57
N HIS A 92 -9.23 -0.16 6.57
CA HIS A 92 -10.01 0.57 7.56
C HIS A 92 -10.78 1.71 6.90
N ILE A 93 -12.08 1.80 7.18
CA ILE A 93 -12.98 2.73 6.45
C ILE A 93 -12.53 4.19 6.54
N GLU A 94 -11.89 4.58 7.65
CA GLU A 94 -11.35 5.93 7.86
C GLU A 94 -10.18 6.27 6.92
N LYS A 95 -9.58 5.24 6.28
CA LYS A 95 -8.53 5.40 5.27
C LYS A 95 -9.11 5.50 3.86
N LEU A 96 -10.26 4.87 3.64
CA LEU A 96 -10.90 4.79 2.33
C LEU A 96 -11.81 5.97 2.03
N VAL A 97 -12.47 6.50 3.05
CA VAL A 97 -13.40 7.63 2.88
C VAL A 97 -13.11 8.75 3.87
N ALA A 98 -13.24 10.00 3.41
CA ALA A 98 -12.98 11.18 4.24
C ALA A 98 -13.99 11.34 5.39
N THR A 99 -15.23 10.87 5.22
CA THR A 99 -16.29 11.01 6.23
C THR A 99 -17.19 9.78 6.22
N PRO A 100 -16.96 8.79 7.11
CA PRO A 100 -17.80 7.59 7.21
C PRO A 100 -19.18 7.84 7.83
N ARG A 101 -19.45 9.05 8.31
CA ARG A 101 -20.73 9.38 9.00
C ARG A 101 -21.93 9.17 8.07
N GLY A 102 -22.90 8.36 8.53
CA GLY A 102 -24.13 8.08 7.78
C GLY A 102 -24.04 6.85 6.87
N MET A 103 -22.89 6.20 6.76
CA MET A 103 -22.77 4.93 6.08
C MET A 103 -23.36 3.81 6.93
N THR A 104 -24.09 2.91 6.28
CA THR A 104 -24.55 1.66 6.93
C THR A 104 -23.40 0.66 7.01
N ASN A 105 -23.49 -0.36 7.86
CA ASN A 105 -22.50 -1.43 7.90
C ASN A 105 -22.34 -2.13 6.54
N TYR A 106 -23.41 -2.20 5.76
CA TYR A 106 -23.38 -2.74 4.41
C TYR A 106 -22.57 -1.85 3.46
N ASP A 107 -22.77 -0.53 3.51
CA ASP A 107 -22.02 0.42 2.67
C ASP A 107 -20.53 0.37 3.00
N ILE A 108 -20.19 0.30 4.29
CA ILE A 108 -18.82 0.18 4.77
C ILE A 108 -18.17 -1.09 4.24
N LEU A 109 -18.82 -2.24 4.43
CA LEU A 109 -18.32 -3.53 3.98
C LEU A 109 -18.15 -3.55 2.45
N THR A 110 -19.14 -3.05 1.71
CA THR A 110 -19.07 -2.99 0.24
C THR A 110 -17.90 -2.15 -0.23
N THR A 111 -17.71 -0.95 0.35
CA THR A 111 -16.58 -0.08 0.01
C THR A 111 -15.23 -0.75 0.28
N GLN A 112 -15.09 -1.43 1.42
CA GLN A 112 -13.87 -2.14 1.78
C GLN A 112 -13.56 -3.30 0.81
N ILE A 113 -14.57 -4.05 0.38
CA ILE A 113 -14.42 -5.16 -0.56
C ILE A 113 -14.13 -4.67 -1.99
N GLU A 114 -14.76 -3.59 -2.41
CA GLU A 114 -14.49 -2.98 -3.72
C GLU A 114 -13.04 -2.48 -3.80
N GLU A 115 -12.56 -1.81 -2.75
CA GLU A 115 -11.17 -1.36 -2.67
C GLU A 115 -10.21 -2.56 -2.65
N ALA A 116 -10.49 -3.59 -1.85
CA ALA A 116 -9.65 -4.79 -1.82
C ALA A 116 -9.57 -5.46 -3.19
N LYS A 117 -10.69 -5.55 -3.91
CA LYS A 117 -10.74 -6.09 -5.28
C LYS A 117 -9.91 -5.24 -6.24
N HIS A 118 -10.06 -3.93 -6.19
CA HIS A 118 -9.32 -2.98 -7.03
C HIS A 118 -7.81 -3.13 -6.84
N GLN A 119 -7.35 -3.12 -5.59
CA GLN A 119 -5.94 -3.28 -5.25
C GLN A 119 -5.38 -4.66 -5.60
N LEU A 120 -6.19 -5.71 -5.46
CA LEU A 120 -5.82 -7.06 -5.89
C LEU A 120 -5.63 -7.14 -7.42
N GLU A 121 -6.57 -6.62 -8.19
CA GLU A 121 -6.51 -6.58 -9.65
C GLU A 121 -5.32 -5.73 -10.14
N PHE A 122 -5.06 -4.60 -9.48
CA PHE A 122 -3.86 -3.80 -9.74
C PHE A 122 -2.59 -4.61 -9.51
N ALA A 123 -2.47 -5.30 -8.37
CA ALA A 123 -1.30 -6.11 -8.07
C ALA A 123 -1.10 -7.26 -9.06
N ILE A 124 -2.19 -7.92 -9.47
CA ILE A 124 -2.15 -8.96 -10.52
C ILE A 124 -1.63 -8.36 -11.84
N LYS A 125 -2.18 -7.24 -12.27
CA LYS A 125 -1.79 -6.55 -13.50
C LYS A 125 -0.32 -6.11 -13.49
N ARG A 126 0.19 -5.69 -12.34
CA ARG A 126 1.58 -5.23 -12.16
C ARG A 126 2.56 -6.36 -11.79
N GLY A 127 2.07 -7.57 -11.57
CA GLY A 127 2.90 -8.72 -11.19
C GLY A 127 3.52 -8.57 -9.80
N ILE A 128 2.83 -7.92 -8.86
CA ILE A 128 3.28 -7.76 -7.48
C ILE A 128 3.11 -9.10 -6.78
N PRO A 129 4.19 -9.75 -6.31
CA PRO A 129 4.12 -11.15 -5.87
C PRO A 129 3.44 -11.33 -4.51
N ARG A 130 3.33 -10.26 -3.71
CA ARG A 130 2.90 -10.34 -2.31
C ARG A 130 2.14 -9.08 -1.90
N ILE A 131 0.94 -9.28 -1.34
CA ILE A 131 0.05 -8.22 -0.85
C ILE A 131 -0.37 -8.57 0.57
N VAL A 132 -0.51 -7.56 1.43
CA VAL A 132 -1.07 -7.70 2.78
C VAL A 132 -2.27 -6.77 2.91
N PHE A 133 -3.44 -7.36 3.14
CA PHE A 133 -4.68 -6.63 3.39
C PHE A 133 -4.89 -6.50 4.90
N ILE A 134 -4.91 -5.27 5.42
CA ILE A 134 -5.12 -4.96 6.82
C ILE A 134 -6.60 -4.62 7.01
N HIS A 135 -7.35 -5.54 7.61
CA HIS A 135 -8.81 -5.46 7.75
C HIS A 135 -9.29 -5.28 9.19
N GLY A 136 -8.36 -5.33 10.15
CA GLY A 136 -8.67 -5.27 11.57
C GLY A 136 -9.26 -6.59 12.11
N VAL A 137 -9.54 -6.62 13.40
CA VAL A 137 -10.03 -7.83 14.08
C VAL A 137 -11.54 -7.97 13.96
N GLY A 138 -12.30 -6.90 14.21
CA GLY A 138 -13.74 -6.83 14.08
C GLY A 138 -14.53 -8.10 14.46
N GLU A 139 -15.70 -8.29 13.88
CA GLU A 139 -16.52 -9.51 14.02
C GLU A 139 -16.12 -10.62 13.02
N GLY A 140 -15.07 -10.38 12.21
CA GLY A 140 -14.58 -11.34 11.21
C GLY A 140 -15.36 -11.33 9.88
N VAL A 141 -16.38 -10.50 9.73
CA VAL A 141 -17.21 -10.44 8.51
C VAL A 141 -16.36 -10.01 7.30
N LEU A 142 -15.57 -8.94 7.44
CA LEU A 142 -14.72 -8.46 6.37
C LEU A 142 -13.68 -9.53 5.97
N LYS A 143 -13.07 -10.23 6.93
CA LYS A 143 -12.12 -11.32 6.66
C LYS A 143 -12.79 -12.42 5.83
N ALA A 144 -13.99 -12.88 6.21
CA ALA A 144 -14.72 -13.94 5.50
C ALA A 144 -15.07 -13.52 4.06
N GLU A 145 -15.48 -12.27 3.85
CA GLU A 145 -15.77 -11.75 2.52
C GLU A 145 -14.49 -11.63 1.65
N LEU A 146 -13.37 -11.22 2.26
CA LEU A 146 -12.07 -11.20 1.57
C LEU A 146 -11.63 -12.60 1.16
N GLU A 147 -11.76 -13.61 2.03
CA GLU A 147 -11.46 -15.01 1.69
C GLU A 147 -12.34 -15.50 0.54
N THR A 148 -13.63 -15.12 0.53
CA THR A 148 -14.56 -15.41 -0.57
C THR A 148 -14.14 -14.71 -1.87
N LEU A 149 -13.65 -13.47 -1.79
CA LEU A 149 -13.10 -12.74 -2.93
C LEU A 149 -11.86 -13.45 -3.48
N PHE A 150 -10.89 -13.79 -2.63
CA PHE A 150 -9.62 -14.40 -3.04
C PHE A 150 -9.84 -15.80 -3.64
N ALA A 151 -10.80 -16.58 -3.14
CA ALA A 151 -11.14 -17.90 -3.67
C ALA A 151 -11.63 -17.87 -5.13
N ARG A 152 -12.03 -16.71 -5.67
CA ARG A 152 -12.42 -16.57 -7.09
C ARG A 152 -11.22 -16.57 -8.04
N TYR A 153 -10.00 -16.40 -7.52
CA TYR A 153 -8.77 -16.32 -8.29
C TYR A 153 -7.94 -17.58 -8.08
N SER A 154 -7.81 -18.40 -9.11
CA SER A 154 -7.11 -19.70 -9.04
C SER A 154 -5.59 -19.58 -8.86
N ASN A 155 -5.02 -18.40 -9.09
CA ASN A 155 -3.58 -18.14 -9.03
C ASN A 155 -3.16 -17.44 -7.72
N LEU A 156 -4.02 -17.45 -6.71
CA LEU A 156 -3.73 -16.87 -5.40
C LEU A 156 -3.58 -17.94 -4.33
N ILE A 157 -2.65 -17.69 -3.41
CA ILE A 157 -2.59 -18.36 -2.10
C ILE A 157 -2.72 -17.27 -1.05
N TYR A 158 -3.56 -17.48 -0.04
CA TYR A 158 -3.72 -16.54 1.06
C TYR A 158 -3.64 -17.24 2.41
N GLN A 159 -3.16 -16.51 3.40
CA GLN A 159 -2.99 -16.95 4.78
C GLN A 159 -3.05 -15.76 5.73
N ASP A 160 -3.11 -16.01 7.05
CA ASP A 160 -2.96 -14.93 8.02
C ASP A 160 -1.56 -14.31 7.89
N ALA A 161 -1.50 -12.97 7.94
CA ALA A 161 -0.24 -12.24 7.85
C ALA A 161 0.63 -12.43 9.10
N ASP A 162 1.91 -12.04 9.02
CA ASP A 162 2.83 -12.14 10.14
C ASP A 162 2.29 -11.39 11.36
N TYR A 163 1.97 -12.15 12.41
CA TYR A 163 1.44 -11.64 13.67
C TYR A 163 2.34 -10.59 14.34
N ALA A 164 3.66 -10.77 14.25
CA ALA A 164 4.61 -9.86 14.88
C ALA A 164 4.61 -8.47 14.22
N ARG A 165 4.19 -8.37 12.96
CA ARG A 165 4.16 -7.14 12.17
C ARG A 165 2.76 -6.52 12.10
N TYR A 166 1.73 -7.34 11.90
CA TYR A 166 0.37 -6.88 11.59
C TYR A 166 -0.68 -7.25 12.63
N GLY A 167 -0.33 -8.08 13.63
CA GLY A 167 -1.30 -8.64 14.57
C GLY A 167 -2.22 -9.67 13.90
N ILE A 168 -3.43 -9.85 14.44
CA ILE A 168 -4.42 -10.83 13.96
C ILE A 168 -5.39 -10.26 12.91
N GLY A 169 -5.27 -8.98 12.59
CA GLY A 169 -6.21 -8.26 11.71
C GLY A 169 -5.71 -8.09 10.28
N ALA A 170 -4.89 -8.99 9.75
CA ALA A 170 -4.38 -8.88 8.39
C ALA A 170 -4.28 -10.24 7.71
N THR A 171 -4.55 -10.25 6.40
CA THR A 171 -4.43 -11.42 5.51
C THR A 171 -3.37 -11.15 4.45
N GLU A 172 -2.45 -12.09 4.30
CA GLU A 172 -1.40 -12.03 3.31
C GLU A 172 -1.76 -12.87 2.10
N VAL A 173 -1.60 -12.29 0.91
CA VAL A 173 -1.91 -12.90 -0.38
C VAL A 173 -0.66 -12.98 -1.23
N PHE A 174 -0.40 -14.15 -1.79
CA PHE A 174 0.69 -14.43 -2.71
C PHE A 174 0.14 -14.69 -4.11
N LEU A 175 0.67 -14.00 -5.10
CA LEU A 175 0.41 -14.29 -6.49
C LEU A 175 1.31 -15.42 -6.97
N GLN A 176 0.71 -16.52 -7.43
CA GLN A 176 1.45 -17.57 -8.12
C GLN A 176 1.70 -17.13 -9.56
N THR A 177 2.96 -16.97 -9.93
CA THR A 177 3.33 -16.78 -11.34
C THR A 177 3.12 -18.11 -12.05
N ILE A 178 2.10 -18.21 -12.89
CA ILE A 178 1.93 -19.34 -13.80
C ILE A 178 2.98 -19.14 -14.90
N PHE A 179 4.04 -19.95 -14.88
CA PHE A 179 5.01 -20.05 -15.99
C PHE A 179 4.43 -20.87 -17.13
#